data_74628db48a2c34bdf6d48f0d30707fc2
#
_entry.id   74628db48a2c34bdf6d48f0d30707fc2
#
_cell.length_a   1.000
_cell.length_b   1.000
_cell.length_c   1.000
_cell.angle_alpha   90.00
_cell.angle_beta   90.00
_cell.angle_gamma   90.00
#
_symmetry.space_group_name_H-M   'P 1'
#
loop_
_entity.id
_entity.type
_entity.pdbx_description
1 polymer ?
#
loop_
_entity_poly.entity_id
_entity_poly.type
_entity_poly.pdbx_seq_one_letter_code
_entity_poly.pdbx_strand_id
1 'polypeptide(L)'
;MVERGGPAPLGGFDRILEPAPYCPTRAELIRQNVRGRAFIQEIATVFPGAADAYLEGVEAHWVSVAARRGLTLAGAWRTAMRDTEAVLLWCLPRLGDYTRHLSDFATARETREWTAKARLWRTDYRETLLIPSLWCVMHPEWKEGAAERSAPRGTTPDA
;
A
#
# COMPACT_ATOMS: atom_id res chain seq x y z
N MET A 1 33.88 -23.78 15.48
CA MET A 1 32.48 -23.35 15.62
C MET A 1 32.07 -22.85 14.24
N VAL A 2 31.30 -23.63 13.48
CA VAL A 2 30.91 -23.27 12.11
C VAL A 2 29.63 -22.48 12.20
N GLU A 3 29.68 -21.19 11.86
CA GLU A 3 28.48 -20.39 11.66
C GLU A 3 27.65 -21.00 10.53
N ARG A 4 26.47 -21.48 10.90
CA ARG A 4 25.46 -21.88 9.92
C ARG A 4 24.87 -20.60 9.32
N GLY A 5 25.41 -20.16 8.22
CA GLY A 5 24.76 -19.18 7.37
C GLY A 5 23.36 -19.73 7.03
N GLY A 6 22.32 -19.03 7.45
CA GLY A 6 20.96 -19.35 7.02
C GLY A 6 20.86 -19.32 5.49
N PRO A 7 19.92 -20.06 4.89
CA PRO A 7 19.75 -20.03 3.43
C PRO A 7 19.50 -18.59 2.99
N ALA A 8 20.24 -18.16 1.97
CA ALA A 8 20.01 -16.87 1.34
C ALA A 8 18.55 -16.80 0.87
N PRO A 9 17.87 -15.65 1.02
CA PRO A 9 16.50 -15.50 0.56
C PRO A 9 16.44 -15.81 -0.94
N LEU A 10 15.64 -16.83 -1.28
CA LEU A 10 15.45 -17.27 -2.66
C LEU A 10 14.51 -16.30 -3.37
N GLY A 11 15.08 -15.24 -3.96
CA GLY A 11 14.37 -14.31 -4.82
C GLY A 11 13.64 -13.20 -4.08
N GLY A 12 13.69 -12.00 -4.65
CA GLY A 12 12.89 -10.84 -4.31
C GLY A 12 12.28 -10.31 -5.60
N PHE A 13 11.12 -9.66 -5.48
CA PHE A 13 10.55 -8.89 -6.57
C PHE A 13 10.64 -7.42 -6.20
N ASP A 14 11.47 -6.68 -6.93
CA ASP A 14 11.48 -5.23 -6.84
C ASP A 14 10.52 -4.64 -7.87
N ARG A 15 9.82 -3.58 -7.47
CA ARG A 15 8.95 -2.80 -8.34
C ARG A 15 9.41 -1.36 -8.33
N ILE A 16 9.59 -0.80 -9.50
CA ILE A 16 9.68 0.65 -9.65
C ILE A 16 8.26 1.15 -9.86
N LEU A 17 7.81 2.03 -8.97
CA LEU A 17 6.44 2.53 -8.96
C LEU A 17 6.41 3.97 -9.45
N GLU A 18 5.58 4.25 -10.45
CA GLU A 18 5.31 5.57 -10.97
C GLU A 18 3.97 6.08 -10.41
N PRO A 19 3.97 7.22 -9.69
CA PRO A 19 2.77 7.69 -9.01
C PRO A 19 1.70 8.16 -10.02
N ALA A 20 0.44 7.84 -9.72
CA ALA A 20 -0.70 8.47 -10.37
C ALA A 20 -0.77 9.96 -10.01
N PRO A 21 -1.40 10.82 -10.84
CA PRO A 21 -1.49 12.26 -10.57
C PRO A 21 -2.07 12.64 -9.20
N TYR A 22 -2.99 11.83 -8.69
CA TYR A 22 -3.64 12.02 -7.38
C TYR A 22 -2.96 11.25 -6.24
N CYS A 23 -1.85 10.55 -6.50
CA CYS A 23 -1.11 9.81 -5.48
C CYS A 23 -0.56 10.78 -4.43
N PRO A 24 -0.91 10.62 -3.14
CA PRO A 24 -0.41 11.51 -2.11
C PRO A 24 1.10 11.38 -1.95
N THR A 25 1.79 12.50 -1.86
CA THR A 25 3.21 12.54 -1.54
C THR A 25 3.46 12.20 -0.07
N ARG A 26 4.69 11.79 0.27
CA ARG A 26 5.10 11.57 1.66
C ARG A 26 4.85 12.81 2.54
N ALA A 27 5.12 14.01 2.02
CA ALA A 27 4.90 15.26 2.74
C ALA A 27 3.42 15.49 3.03
N GLU A 28 2.53 15.18 2.09
CA GLU A 28 1.09 15.26 2.28
C GLU A 28 0.58 14.26 3.30
N LEU A 29 1.03 13.02 3.24
CA LEU A 29 0.67 12.00 4.23
C LEU A 29 1.06 12.41 5.66
N ILE A 30 2.24 12.99 5.83
CA ILE A 30 2.69 13.52 7.14
C ILE A 30 1.82 14.70 7.57
N ARG A 31 1.60 15.68 6.69
CA ARG A 31 0.80 16.88 6.98
C ARG A 31 -0.65 16.53 7.34
N GLN A 32 -1.23 15.55 6.67
CA GLN A 32 -2.59 15.06 6.91
C GLN A 32 -2.65 14.08 8.09
N ASN A 33 -1.51 13.78 8.73
CA ASN A 33 -1.39 12.80 9.80
C ASN A 33 -1.98 11.42 9.43
N VAL A 34 -1.74 10.96 8.21
CA VAL A 34 -2.19 9.64 7.76
C VAL A 34 -1.37 8.59 8.48
N ARG A 35 -1.98 7.94 9.47
CA ARG A 35 -1.37 6.93 10.31
C ARG A 35 -2.32 5.76 10.51
N GLY A 36 -1.80 4.54 10.46
CA GLY A 36 -2.60 3.34 10.60
C GLY A 36 -1.89 2.21 11.32
N ARG A 37 -2.68 1.37 11.98
CA ARG A 37 -2.23 0.11 12.59
C ARG A 37 -2.03 -0.98 11.56
N ALA A 38 -2.64 -0.83 10.39
CA ALA A 38 -2.51 -1.75 9.27
C ALA A 38 -2.65 -1.00 7.94
N PHE A 39 -2.19 -1.62 6.89
CA PHE A 39 -2.36 -1.17 5.51
C PHE A 39 -2.81 -2.33 4.64
N ILE A 40 -3.62 -2.04 3.63
CA ILE A 40 -3.95 -3.00 2.58
C ILE A 40 -3.16 -2.59 1.35
N GLN A 41 -2.27 -3.46 0.89
CA GLN A 41 -1.67 -3.35 -0.43
C GLN A 41 -2.55 -4.12 -1.41
N GLU A 42 -3.09 -3.43 -2.38
CA GLU A 42 -3.82 -4.00 -3.50
C GLU A 42 -2.90 -4.01 -4.72
N ILE A 43 -2.77 -5.16 -5.36
CA ILE A 43 -2.07 -5.30 -6.65
C ILE A 43 -3.10 -5.77 -7.66
N ALA A 44 -3.44 -4.90 -8.60
CA ALA A 44 -4.37 -5.17 -9.68
C ALA A 44 -3.60 -5.60 -10.93
N THR A 45 -3.99 -6.75 -11.49
CA THR A 45 -3.57 -7.14 -12.85
C THR A 45 -4.56 -6.53 -13.82
N VAL A 46 -4.08 -5.66 -14.70
CA VAL A 46 -4.90 -4.95 -15.68
C VAL A 46 -4.64 -5.44 -17.10
N PHE A 47 -5.53 -5.13 -18.01
CA PHE A 47 -5.27 -5.38 -19.44
C PHE A 47 -4.05 -4.57 -19.89
N PRO A 48 -3.30 -5.04 -20.90
CA PRO A 48 -2.16 -4.29 -21.43
C PRO A 48 -2.53 -2.85 -21.78
N GLY A 49 -1.74 -1.88 -21.27
CA GLY A 49 -1.98 -0.46 -21.45
C GLY A 49 -3.13 0.15 -20.63
N ALA A 50 -3.84 -0.63 -19.81
CA ALA A 50 -5.00 -0.13 -19.06
C ALA A 50 -4.66 0.41 -17.65
N ALA A 51 -3.40 0.44 -17.25
CA ALA A 51 -3.01 0.82 -15.88
C ALA A 51 -3.45 2.25 -15.51
N ASP A 52 -3.23 3.21 -16.39
CA ASP A 52 -3.61 4.61 -16.15
C ASP A 52 -5.15 4.74 -16.10
N ALA A 53 -5.87 4.15 -17.05
CA ALA A 53 -7.33 4.19 -17.06
C ALA A 53 -7.95 3.48 -15.83
N TYR A 54 -7.32 2.42 -15.33
CA TYR A 54 -7.72 1.78 -14.07
C TYR A 54 -7.53 2.72 -12.89
N LEU A 55 -6.38 3.39 -12.79
CA LEU A 55 -6.08 4.34 -11.71
C LEU A 55 -7.02 5.54 -11.74
N GLU A 56 -7.32 6.11 -12.91
CA GLU A 56 -8.34 7.15 -13.09
C GLU A 56 -9.72 6.67 -12.61
N GLY A 57 -10.09 5.43 -12.95
CA GLY A 57 -11.31 4.79 -12.48
C GLY A 57 -11.36 4.63 -10.96
N VAL A 58 -10.24 4.29 -10.32
CA VAL A 58 -10.10 4.24 -8.86
C VAL A 58 -10.35 5.62 -8.24
N GLU A 59 -9.71 6.68 -8.76
CA GLU A 59 -9.90 8.05 -8.29
C GLU A 59 -11.37 8.46 -8.38
N ALA A 60 -11.96 8.31 -9.57
CA ALA A 60 -13.31 8.78 -9.84
C ALA A 60 -14.41 8.03 -9.08
N HIS A 61 -14.22 6.75 -8.80
CA HIS A 61 -15.32 5.88 -8.35
C HIS A 61 -15.07 5.16 -7.02
N TRP A 62 -13.82 4.99 -6.61
CA TRP A 62 -13.51 4.18 -5.43
C TRP A 62 -12.94 4.97 -4.26
N VAL A 63 -12.08 5.95 -4.47
CA VAL A 63 -11.41 6.71 -3.39
C VAL A 63 -12.43 7.28 -2.39
N SER A 64 -13.49 7.93 -2.86
CA SER A 64 -14.52 8.50 -1.98
C SER A 64 -15.35 7.44 -1.25
N VAL A 65 -15.62 6.31 -1.89
CA VAL A 65 -16.31 5.17 -1.27
C VAL A 65 -15.45 4.55 -0.19
N ALA A 66 -14.18 4.31 -0.46
CA ALA A 66 -13.21 3.78 0.49
C ALA A 66 -13.07 4.69 1.71
N ALA A 67 -12.98 6.00 1.49
CA ALA A 67 -12.89 7.00 2.58
C ALA A 67 -14.10 6.95 3.53
N ARG A 68 -15.32 6.84 3.01
CA ARG A 68 -16.53 6.67 3.84
C ARG A 68 -16.52 5.40 4.68
N ARG A 69 -15.71 4.42 4.31
CA ARG A 69 -15.53 3.14 5.02
C ARG A 69 -14.32 3.13 5.95
N GLY A 70 -13.67 4.28 6.14
CA GLY A 70 -12.53 4.43 7.03
C GLY A 70 -11.19 4.00 6.42
N LEU A 71 -11.12 3.79 5.10
CA LEU A 71 -9.88 3.58 4.39
C LEU A 71 -9.35 4.93 3.88
N THR A 72 -8.09 5.22 4.12
CA THR A 72 -7.44 6.42 3.57
C THR A 72 -6.43 5.99 2.50
N LEU A 73 -6.50 6.60 1.32
CA LEU A 73 -5.52 6.34 0.29
C LEU A 73 -4.13 6.82 0.75
N ALA A 74 -3.19 5.90 0.81
CA ALA A 74 -1.79 6.18 1.14
C ALA A 74 -0.88 6.12 -0.09
N GLY A 75 -1.37 5.60 -1.21
CA GLY A 75 -0.64 5.60 -2.46
C GLY A 75 -1.38 4.93 -3.61
N ALA A 76 -1.07 5.37 -4.83
CA ALA A 76 -1.60 4.83 -6.08
C ALA A 76 -0.53 4.93 -7.16
N TRP A 77 -0.16 3.80 -7.76
CA TRP A 77 0.96 3.73 -8.70
C TRP A 77 0.66 2.76 -9.84
N ARG A 78 1.24 3.01 -10.99
CA ARG A 78 1.50 1.96 -11.98
C ARG A 78 2.91 1.39 -11.78
N THR A 79 3.14 0.16 -12.20
CA THR A 79 4.48 -0.43 -12.18
C THR A 79 5.22 -0.04 -13.44
N ALA A 80 6.37 0.63 -13.30
CA ALA A 80 7.23 0.99 -14.43
C ALA A 80 7.66 -0.26 -15.20
N MET A 81 7.72 -0.16 -16.53
CA MET A 81 8.08 -1.23 -17.45
C MET A 81 7.15 -2.47 -17.38
N ARG A 82 5.98 -2.33 -16.72
CA ARG A 82 4.96 -3.37 -16.66
C ARG A 82 3.57 -2.71 -16.77
N ASP A 83 3.08 -2.57 -17.98
CA ASP A 83 1.81 -1.91 -18.33
C ASP A 83 0.55 -2.70 -17.92
N THR A 84 0.76 -3.86 -17.30
CA THR A 84 -0.31 -4.77 -16.84
C THR A 84 -0.49 -4.78 -15.34
N GLU A 85 0.14 -3.86 -14.59
CA GLU A 85 0.06 -3.88 -13.13
C GLU A 85 -0.11 -2.47 -12.55
N ALA A 86 -1.10 -2.34 -11.65
CA ALA A 86 -1.28 -1.17 -10.80
C ALA A 86 -1.25 -1.57 -9.32
N VAL A 87 -0.73 -0.67 -8.48
CA VAL A 87 -0.58 -0.89 -7.04
C VAL A 87 -1.28 0.21 -6.27
N LEU A 88 -2.10 -0.15 -5.30
CA LEU A 88 -2.75 0.77 -4.37
C LEU A 88 -2.33 0.45 -2.95
N LEU A 89 -2.25 1.47 -2.11
CA LEU A 89 -2.00 1.32 -0.69
C LEU A 89 -3.07 2.08 0.10
N TRP A 90 -3.79 1.37 0.94
CA TRP A 90 -4.86 1.90 1.79
C TRP A 90 -4.43 1.83 3.24
N CYS A 91 -4.57 2.93 3.96
CA CYS A 91 -4.32 3.02 5.40
C CYS A 91 -5.58 2.65 6.18
N LEU A 92 -5.42 1.79 7.17
CA LEU A 92 -6.44 1.40 8.15
C LEU A 92 -6.03 1.95 9.52
N PRO A 93 -6.79 2.89 10.10
CA PRO A 93 -6.47 3.44 11.41
C PRO A 93 -6.41 2.37 12.51
N ARG A 94 -7.30 1.37 12.46
CA ARG A 94 -7.41 0.28 13.42
C ARG A 94 -7.42 -1.07 12.72
N LEU A 95 -6.80 -2.07 13.34
CA LEU A 95 -6.77 -3.43 12.79
C LEU A 95 -8.19 -4.03 12.64
N GLY A 96 -9.10 -3.72 13.57
CA GLY A 96 -10.51 -4.17 13.50
C GLY A 96 -11.28 -3.62 12.28
N ASP A 97 -10.81 -2.54 11.67
CA ASP A 97 -11.43 -2.00 10.45
C ASP A 97 -11.20 -2.93 9.25
N TYR A 98 -10.18 -3.80 9.30
CA TYR A 98 -9.95 -4.82 8.27
C TYR A 98 -11.07 -5.86 8.19
N THR A 99 -11.54 -6.34 9.33
CA THR A 99 -12.67 -7.28 9.38
C THR A 99 -13.93 -6.66 8.79
N ARG A 100 -14.17 -5.37 9.11
CA ARG A 100 -15.28 -4.62 8.52
C ARG A 100 -15.10 -4.46 7.01
N HIS A 101 -13.89 -4.11 6.57
CA HIS A 101 -13.58 -4.00 5.13
C HIS A 101 -13.92 -5.31 4.39
N LEU A 102 -13.50 -6.46 4.91
CA LEU A 102 -13.81 -7.76 4.29
C LEU A 102 -15.32 -8.03 4.23
N SER A 103 -16.05 -7.73 5.32
CA SER A 103 -17.51 -7.91 5.37
C SER A 103 -18.21 -6.99 4.37
N ASP A 104 -17.85 -5.72 4.33
CA ASP A 104 -18.43 -4.73 3.42
C ASP A 104 -18.08 -5.03 1.97
N PHE A 105 -16.88 -5.54 1.71
CA PHE A 105 -16.46 -5.93 0.37
C PHE A 105 -17.36 -7.02 -0.21
N ALA A 106 -17.78 -7.97 0.62
CA ALA A 106 -18.65 -9.07 0.19
C ALA A 106 -20.12 -8.65 -0.02
N THR A 107 -20.62 -7.67 0.75
CA THR A 107 -22.06 -7.42 0.87
C THR A 107 -22.52 -6.07 0.34
N ALA A 108 -21.69 -5.04 0.39
CA ALA A 108 -22.10 -3.69 0.08
C ALA A 108 -22.33 -3.46 -1.42
N ARG A 109 -23.42 -2.74 -1.72
CA ARG A 109 -23.82 -2.40 -3.09
C ARG A 109 -22.74 -1.63 -3.83
N GLU A 110 -22.17 -0.60 -3.21
CA GLU A 110 -21.14 0.25 -3.81
C GLU A 110 -19.87 -0.53 -4.17
N THR A 111 -19.52 -1.56 -3.38
CA THR A 111 -18.38 -2.43 -3.70
C THR A 111 -18.68 -3.32 -4.91
N ARG A 112 -19.90 -3.84 -5.00
CA ARG A 112 -20.31 -4.62 -6.20
C ARG A 112 -20.30 -3.76 -7.45
N GLU A 113 -20.81 -2.53 -7.37
CA GLU A 113 -20.79 -1.56 -8.47
C GLU A 113 -19.36 -1.24 -8.90
N TRP A 114 -18.47 -0.98 -7.93
CA TRP A 114 -17.05 -0.77 -8.22
C TRP A 114 -16.42 -2.02 -8.85
N THR A 115 -16.64 -3.20 -8.26
CA THR A 115 -16.06 -4.46 -8.78
C THR A 115 -16.51 -4.73 -10.21
N ALA A 116 -17.78 -4.51 -10.52
CA ALA A 116 -18.29 -4.65 -11.88
C ALA A 116 -17.63 -3.68 -12.84
N LYS A 117 -17.45 -2.42 -12.42
CA LYS A 117 -16.82 -1.39 -13.23
C LYS A 117 -15.31 -1.63 -13.41
N ALA A 118 -14.62 -2.03 -12.36
CA ALA A 118 -13.18 -2.30 -12.39
C ALA A 118 -12.81 -3.42 -13.39
N ARG A 119 -13.72 -4.36 -13.65
CA ARG A 119 -13.54 -5.42 -14.66
C ARG A 119 -13.38 -4.90 -16.09
N LEU A 120 -13.69 -3.64 -16.36
CA LEU A 120 -13.42 -3.01 -17.66
C LEU A 120 -11.91 -2.85 -17.90
N TRP A 121 -11.12 -2.78 -16.84
CA TRP A 121 -9.68 -2.51 -16.91
C TRP A 121 -8.83 -3.61 -16.28
N ARG A 122 -9.34 -4.33 -15.25
CA ARG A 122 -8.55 -5.35 -14.54
C ARG A 122 -9.12 -6.75 -14.74
N THR A 123 -8.21 -7.71 -14.84
CA THR A 123 -8.51 -9.14 -14.96
C THR A 123 -8.49 -9.83 -13.61
N ASP A 124 -7.61 -9.38 -12.71
CA ASP A 124 -7.44 -9.95 -11.39
C ASP A 124 -6.92 -8.91 -10.39
N TYR A 125 -7.04 -9.18 -9.10
CA TYR A 125 -6.39 -8.41 -8.05
C TYR A 125 -6.15 -9.27 -6.81
N ARG A 126 -5.19 -8.87 -6.03
CA ARG A 126 -4.94 -9.47 -4.71
C ARG A 126 -4.71 -8.39 -3.68
N GLU A 127 -5.13 -8.66 -2.46
CA GLU A 127 -4.88 -7.84 -1.30
C GLU A 127 -3.89 -8.51 -0.36
N THR A 128 -3.02 -7.73 0.24
CA THR A 128 -2.09 -8.15 1.28
C THR A 128 -2.20 -7.19 2.45
N LEU A 129 -2.45 -7.73 3.64
CA LEU A 129 -2.44 -6.95 4.87
C LEU A 129 -0.99 -6.71 5.28
N LEU A 130 -0.62 -5.45 5.46
CA LEU A 130 0.70 -5.02 5.90
C LEU A 130 0.59 -4.39 7.29
N ILE A 131 1.52 -4.71 8.15
CA ILE A 131 1.68 -4.07 9.45
C ILE A 131 2.89 -3.15 9.39
N PRO A 132 2.72 -1.83 9.63
CA PRO A 132 3.83 -0.91 9.57
C PRO A 132 4.83 -1.17 10.70
N SER A 133 6.11 -1.05 10.39
CA SER A 133 7.14 -1.07 11.42
C SER A 133 7.10 0.23 12.25
N LEU A 134 7.67 0.20 13.45
CA LEU A 134 7.77 1.38 14.33
C LEU A 134 8.53 2.56 13.70
N TRP A 135 9.36 2.29 12.72
CA TRP A 135 10.12 3.31 11.98
C TRP A 135 9.37 3.89 10.77
N CYS A 136 8.25 3.31 10.42
CA CYS A 136 7.42 3.83 9.33
C CYS A 136 6.77 5.16 9.78
N VAL A 137 6.90 6.20 8.98
CA VAL A 137 6.29 7.52 9.25
C VAL A 137 4.77 7.47 9.37
N MET A 138 4.15 6.44 8.81
CA MET A 138 2.72 6.19 8.91
C MET A 138 2.34 5.29 10.09
N HIS A 139 3.29 4.87 10.93
CA HIS A 139 2.96 4.13 12.16
C HIS A 139 2.35 5.08 13.20
N PRO A 140 1.30 4.68 13.94
CA PRO A 140 0.63 5.55 14.92
C PRO A 140 1.57 6.09 16.02
N GLU A 141 2.57 5.32 16.38
CA GLU A 141 3.55 5.66 17.44
C GLU A 141 4.83 6.29 16.91
N TRP A 142 4.90 6.55 15.58
CA TRP A 142 6.08 7.19 15.01
C TRP A 142 6.26 8.61 15.54
N LYS A 143 7.50 8.93 15.91
CA LYS A 143 7.91 10.27 16.36
C LYS A 143 9.06 10.73 15.48
N GLU A 144 9.06 12.01 15.14
CA GLU A 144 10.14 12.61 14.39
C GLU A 144 11.47 12.44 15.16
N GLY A 145 12.55 12.05 14.46
CA GLY A 145 13.85 11.73 15.07
C GLY A 145 13.97 10.33 15.68
N ALA A 146 12.95 9.50 15.63
CA ALA A 146 13.02 8.10 16.12
C ALA A 146 13.93 7.23 15.25
N ALA A 147 14.02 7.51 13.95
CA ALA A 147 14.86 6.76 13.02
C ALA A 147 16.37 6.94 13.27
N GLU A 148 16.80 8.13 13.71
CA GLU A 148 18.21 8.40 14.00
C GLU A 148 18.73 7.68 15.24
N ARG A 149 17.84 7.34 16.18
CA ARG A 149 18.21 6.64 17.42
C ARG A 149 18.33 5.12 17.27
N SER A 150 17.87 4.56 16.17
CA SER A 150 17.84 3.12 15.91
C SER A 150 18.86 2.65 14.88
N ALA A 151 19.69 3.54 14.33
CA ALA A 151 20.81 3.13 13.52
C ALA A 151 21.80 2.35 14.41
N PRO A 152 22.24 1.13 14.03
CA PRO A 152 23.28 0.43 14.75
C PRO A 152 24.50 1.36 14.77
N ARG A 153 24.98 1.69 15.98
CA ARG A 153 26.24 2.42 16.14
C ARG A 153 27.31 1.54 15.51
N GLY A 154 27.86 2.03 14.39
CA GLY A 154 28.97 1.37 13.76
C GLY A 154 30.05 1.16 14.80
N THR A 155 30.41 -0.08 15.06
CA THR A 155 31.65 -0.46 15.74
C THR A 155 32.75 0.02 14.82
N THR A 156 33.40 1.14 15.22
CA THR A 156 34.65 1.55 14.63
C THR A 156 35.65 0.41 14.92
N PRO A 157 36.28 -0.19 13.93
CA PRO A 157 37.34 -1.14 14.20
C PRO A 157 38.51 -0.33 14.80
N ASP A 158 38.88 -0.70 16.02
CA ASP A 158 40.10 -0.22 16.63
C ASP A 158 41.27 -0.54 15.71
N ALA A 159 42.09 0.51 15.46
CA ALA A 159 43.32 0.46 14.70
C ALA A 159 44.44 -0.26 15.48
#